data_fdae317e8ef94f97290b9f08f74ad187
#
_entry.id   fdae317e8ef94f97290b9f08f74ad187
#
_cell.length_a   1.000
_cell.length_b   1.000
_cell.length_c   1.000
_cell.angle_alpha   90.00
_cell.angle_beta   90.00
_cell.angle_gamma   90.00
#
_symmetry.space_group_name_H-M   'P 1'
#
loop_
_entity.id
_entity.type
_entity.pdbx_description
1 polymer ?
#
loop_
_entity_poly.entity_id
_entity_poly.type
_entity_poly.pdbx_seq_one_letter_code
_entity_poly.pdbx_strand_id
1 'polypeptide(L)'
;MSQSVGMVVPAYRPDPERLVPYVHALVEALDPEVVRVELDAPRPETLDALDALPAVAHVNPVDARRGKGAAITAGFESLRTDILAFADADGSTPAASMADVVAAVRDGSDLAVGSRRHPNATVASHQTVARRYLGDGFAWLARHLTEVPLYDYQCGAKAITAAAWNDVRTHLYEPGFAWDIELIAVSGAFGHRVAEVPVVWEDQPNSTVSPVDTTLKMARGLLRSRHRARTIREDRLHELIDARNDERTLVEQFSAEVTDD
;
A
#
# COMPACT_ATOMS: atom_id res chain seq x y z
N MET A 1 -5.66 23.05 -13.58
CA MET A 1 -6.68 22.26 -12.87
C MET A 1 -5.96 21.46 -11.79
N SER A 2 -6.54 21.32 -10.60
CA SER A 2 -5.95 20.46 -9.56
C SER A 2 -6.11 19.01 -10.01
N GLN A 3 -5.08 18.18 -9.82
CA GLN A 3 -5.14 16.74 -10.10
C GLN A 3 -6.15 16.07 -9.16
N SER A 4 -7.04 15.25 -9.73
CA SER A 4 -8.03 14.48 -8.97
C SER A 4 -7.37 13.36 -8.16
N VAL A 5 -7.93 13.07 -6.99
CA VAL A 5 -7.40 12.06 -6.06
C VAL A 5 -8.46 11.01 -5.79
N GLY A 6 -8.10 9.74 -5.98
CA GLY A 6 -8.87 8.59 -5.51
C GLY A 6 -8.14 7.91 -4.37
N MET A 7 -8.89 7.53 -3.35
CA MET A 7 -8.35 6.94 -2.12
C MET A 7 -8.83 5.52 -1.92
N VAL A 8 -7.93 4.62 -1.54
CA VAL A 8 -8.25 3.24 -1.13
C VAL A 8 -7.91 3.05 0.35
N VAL A 9 -8.82 2.45 1.10
CA VAL A 9 -8.63 2.04 2.49
C VAL A 9 -8.85 0.53 2.58
N PRO A 10 -7.77 -0.27 2.54
CA PRO A 10 -7.89 -1.72 2.68
C PRO A 10 -8.18 -2.09 4.14
N ALA A 11 -9.23 -2.86 4.39
CA ALA A 11 -9.67 -3.18 5.73
C ALA A 11 -10.03 -4.68 5.87
N TYR A 12 -9.48 -5.33 6.88
CA TYR A 12 -9.84 -6.69 7.28
C TYR A 12 -10.40 -6.68 8.69
N ARG A 13 -11.71 -6.94 8.82
CA ARG A 13 -12.42 -6.90 10.10
C ARG A 13 -12.08 -5.67 10.94
N PRO A 14 -12.21 -4.47 10.37
CA PRO A 14 -11.83 -3.25 11.07
C PRO A 14 -12.72 -3.00 12.29
N ASP A 15 -12.25 -2.13 13.17
CA ASP A 15 -13.05 -1.49 14.19
C ASP A 15 -13.78 -0.29 13.56
N PRO A 16 -15.12 -0.31 13.43
CA PRO A 16 -15.86 0.78 12.81
C PRO A 16 -15.73 2.11 13.55
N GLU A 17 -15.58 2.07 14.88
CA GLU A 17 -15.43 3.28 15.71
C GLU A 17 -14.14 4.05 15.39
N ARG A 18 -13.18 3.39 14.77
CA ARG A 18 -11.94 4.00 14.27
C ARG A 18 -11.99 4.30 12.78
N LEU A 19 -12.47 3.33 11.98
CA LEU A 19 -12.49 3.46 10.53
C LEU A 19 -13.34 4.63 10.06
N VAL A 20 -14.57 4.77 10.61
CA VAL A 20 -15.50 5.82 10.16
C VAL A 20 -14.94 7.22 10.41
N PRO A 21 -14.50 7.60 11.63
CA PRO A 21 -13.89 8.90 11.85
C PRO A 21 -12.62 9.12 11.02
N TYR A 22 -11.82 8.08 10.79
CA TYR A 22 -10.62 8.19 9.98
C TYR A 22 -10.92 8.48 8.51
N VAL A 23 -11.91 7.82 7.92
CA VAL A 23 -12.35 8.11 6.54
C VAL A 23 -12.90 9.54 6.43
N HIS A 24 -13.66 10.02 7.42
CA HIS A 24 -14.08 11.43 7.47
C HIS A 24 -12.89 12.40 7.47
N ALA A 25 -11.87 12.12 8.31
CA ALA A 25 -10.66 12.94 8.36
C ALA A 25 -9.88 12.92 7.03
N LEU A 26 -9.80 11.75 6.36
CA LEU A 26 -9.18 11.65 5.03
C LEU A 26 -9.93 12.48 3.99
N VAL A 27 -11.27 12.44 4.00
CA VAL A 27 -12.08 13.24 3.08
C VAL A 27 -11.91 14.74 3.34
N GLU A 28 -11.89 15.17 4.60
CA GLU A 28 -11.65 16.58 4.96
C GLU A 28 -10.25 17.08 4.55
N ALA A 29 -9.22 16.25 4.74
CA ALA A 29 -7.83 16.65 4.49
C ALA A 29 -7.42 16.62 3.01
N LEU A 30 -7.98 15.70 2.21
CA LEU A 30 -7.54 15.43 0.84
C LEU A 30 -8.53 15.91 -0.22
N ASP A 31 -9.80 16.12 0.13
CA ASP A 31 -10.90 16.40 -0.79
C ASP A 31 -10.88 15.41 -1.99
N PRO A 32 -10.93 14.09 -1.74
CA PRO A 32 -10.83 13.08 -2.79
C PRO A 32 -12.13 13.02 -3.60
N GLU A 33 -12.01 12.76 -4.90
CA GLU A 33 -13.16 12.51 -5.77
C GLU A 33 -13.94 11.26 -5.34
N VAL A 34 -13.22 10.26 -4.85
CA VAL A 34 -13.79 8.99 -4.39
C VAL A 34 -12.90 8.33 -3.33
N VAL A 35 -13.52 7.69 -2.35
CA VAL A 35 -12.85 6.80 -1.39
C VAL A 35 -13.41 5.39 -1.57
N ARG A 36 -12.54 4.41 -1.76
CA ARG A 36 -12.88 2.98 -1.81
C ARG A 36 -12.45 2.31 -0.52
N VAL A 37 -13.40 1.79 0.25
CA VAL A 37 -13.11 0.94 1.40
C VAL A 37 -13.18 -0.51 0.93
N GLU A 38 -12.01 -1.12 0.73
CA GLU A 38 -11.89 -2.52 0.31
C GLU A 38 -11.96 -3.43 1.54
N LEU A 39 -13.11 -4.03 1.78
CA LEU A 39 -13.45 -4.68 3.04
C LEU A 39 -13.43 -6.21 2.92
N ASP A 40 -12.41 -6.84 3.48
CA ASP A 40 -12.23 -8.29 3.47
C ASP A 40 -12.91 -8.97 4.66
N ALA A 41 -13.70 -10.00 4.38
CA ALA A 41 -14.40 -10.86 5.36
C ALA A 41 -15.09 -10.06 6.48
N PRO A 42 -15.99 -9.11 6.14
CA PRO A 42 -16.67 -8.28 7.12
C PRO A 42 -17.54 -9.12 8.06
N ARG A 43 -17.79 -8.59 9.26
CA ARG A 43 -18.88 -9.05 10.11
C ARG A 43 -20.15 -8.28 9.75
N PRO A 44 -21.36 -8.89 9.90
CA PRO A 44 -22.61 -8.19 9.59
C PRO A 44 -22.74 -6.84 10.30
N GLU A 45 -22.42 -6.80 11.59
CA GLU A 45 -22.47 -5.58 12.41
C GLU A 45 -21.48 -4.49 11.95
N THR A 46 -20.41 -4.89 11.25
CA THR A 46 -19.46 -3.92 10.67
C THR A 46 -20.09 -3.20 9.49
N LEU A 47 -20.83 -3.91 8.63
CA LEU A 47 -21.47 -3.31 7.45
C LEU A 47 -22.48 -2.24 7.85
N ASP A 48 -23.35 -2.52 8.84
CA ASP A 48 -24.34 -1.57 9.34
C ASP A 48 -23.70 -0.28 9.88
N ALA A 49 -22.54 -0.41 10.55
CA ALA A 49 -21.84 0.75 11.09
C ALA A 49 -21.17 1.61 10.00
N LEU A 50 -20.88 1.04 8.83
CA LEU A 50 -20.26 1.77 7.71
C LEU A 50 -21.25 2.63 6.92
N ASP A 51 -22.56 2.56 7.19
CA ASP A 51 -23.56 3.49 6.66
C ASP A 51 -23.29 4.95 7.07
N ALA A 52 -22.50 5.15 8.14
CA ALA A 52 -22.09 6.47 8.61
C ALA A 52 -20.91 7.08 7.83
N LEU A 53 -20.39 6.42 6.80
CA LEU A 53 -19.31 6.94 5.96
C LEU A 53 -19.75 8.14 5.12
N PRO A 54 -18.80 9.04 4.72
CA PRO A 54 -19.11 10.16 3.83
C PRO A 54 -19.67 9.68 2.48
N ALA A 55 -20.48 10.49 1.82
CA ALA A 55 -21.14 10.13 0.55
C ALA A 55 -20.17 9.79 -0.60
N VAL A 56 -18.92 10.28 -0.55
CA VAL A 56 -17.88 9.97 -1.53
C VAL A 56 -17.18 8.62 -1.24
N ALA A 57 -17.49 7.98 -0.11
CA ALA A 57 -16.93 6.70 0.27
C ALA A 57 -17.83 5.54 -0.16
N HIS A 58 -17.25 4.58 -0.85
CA HIS A 58 -17.94 3.38 -1.33
C HIS A 58 -17.28 2.14 -0.72
N VAL A 59 -18.08 1.32 -0.06
CA VAL A 59 -17.64 0.05 0.54
C VAL A 59 -17.74 -1.07 -0.50
N ASN A 60 -16.67 -1.83 -0.65
CA ASN A 60 -16.61 -3.04 -1.47
C ASN A 60 -16.35 -4.25 -0.55
N PRO A 61 -17.40 -4.91 -0.04
CA PRO A 61 -17.26 -6.07 0.81
C PRO A 61 -16.93 -7.32 -0.02
N VAL A 62 -15.99 -8.13 0.47
CA VAL A 62 -15.63 -9.44 -0.09
C VAL A 62 -15.64 -10.48 1.02
N ASP A 63 -16.28 -11.62 0.82
CA ASP A 63 -16.47 -12.64 1.85
C ASP A 63 -15.18 -13.31 2.31
N ALA A 64 -14.18 -13.36 1.44
CA ALA A 64 -12.87 -13.94 1.73
C ALA A 64 -11.82 -12.88 2.08
N ARG A 65 -10.76 -13.29 2.77
CA ARG A 65 -9.58 -12.47 3.00
C ARG A 65 -8.66 -12.54 1.79
N ARG A 66 -8.67 -11.51 0.94
CA ARG A 66 -7.77 -11.38 -0.24
C ARG A 66 -6.34 -11.07 0.17
N GLY A 67 -6.17 -10.26 1.19
CA GLY A 67 -4.91 -9.70 1.65
C GLY A 67 -4.73 -8.23 1.25
N LYS A 68 -3.86 -7.51 1.98
CA LYS A 68 -3.67 -6.06 1.85
C LYS A 68 -3.36 -5.63 0.41
N GLY A 69 -2.36 -6.29 -0.23
CA GLY A 69 -1.93 -5.94 -1.58
C GLY A 69 -3.03 -6.19 -2.61
N ALA A 70 -3.72 -7.34 -2.51
CA ALA A 70 -4.84 -7.65 -3.39
C ALA A 70 -5.99 -6.65 -3.24
N ALA A 71 -6.34 -6.28 -2.01
CA ALA A 71 -7.37 -5.29 -1.74
C ALA A 71 -7.01 -3.90 -2.30
N ILE A 72 -5.75 -3.44 -2.12
CA ILE A 72 -5.29 -2.17 -2.68
C ILE A 72 -5.33 -2.21 -4.21
N THR A 73 -4.85 -3.29 -4.83
CA THR A 73 -4.84 -3.45 -6.29
C THR A 73 -6.27 -3.41 -6.84
N ALA A 74 -7.21 -4.15 -6.25
CA ALA A 74 -8.61 -4.12 -6.66
C ALA A 74 -9.24 -2.72 -6.55
N GLY A 75 -8.94 -2.02 -5.45
CA GLY A 75 -9.36 -0.64 -5.26
C GLY A 75 -8.78 0.29 -6.33
N PHE A 76 -7.49 0.25 -6.59
CA PHE A 76 -6.83 1.07 -7.62
C PHE A 76 -7.37 0.81 -9.02
N GLU A 77 -7.64 -0.46 -9.37
CA GLU A 77 -8.24 -0.82 -10.67
C GLU A 77 -9.66 -0.23 -10.86
N SER A 78 -10.36 0.08 -9.79
CA SER A 78 -11.69 0.70 -9.83
C SER A 78 -11.66 2.23 -9.94
N LEU A 79 -10.52 2.87 -9.67
CA LEU A 79 -10.36 4.32 -9.69
C LEU A 79 -10.10 4.87 -11.09
N ARG A 80 -10.55 6.11 -11.33
CA ARG A 80 -10.34 6.83 -12.61
C ARG A 80 -9.84 8.27 -12.35
N THR A 81 -8.96 8.42 -11.38
CA THR A 81 -8.40 9.70 -10.94
C THR A 81 -6.94 9.84 -11.37
N ASP A 82 -6.41 11.07 -11.36
CA ASP A 82 -5.02 11.37 -11.75
C ASP A 82 -4.00 10.80 -10.75
N ILE A 83 -4.39 10.77 -9.46
CA ILE A 83 -3.59 10.25 -8.34
C ILE A 83 -4.39 9.15 -7.65
N LEU A 84 -3.74 8.00 -7.45
CA LEU A 84 -4.24 6.88 -6.69
C LEU A 84 -3.49 6.83 -5.36
N ALA A 85 -4.21 6.83 -4.25
CA ALA A 85 -3.61 6.84 -2.94
C ALA A 85 -4.22 5.76 -2.04
N PHE A 86 -3.46 5.24 -1.07
CA PHE A 86 -4.04 4.37 -0.04
C PHE A 86 -3.52 4.72 1.35
N ALA A 87 -4.34 4.44 2.35
CA ALA A 87 -3.96 4.49 3.76
C ALA A 87 -4.46 3.25 4.50
N ASP A 88 -3.66 2.73 5.44
CA ASP A 88 -4.08 1.63 6.32
C ASP A 88 -5.31 2.04 7.16
N ALA A 89 -6.27 1.12 7.32
CA ALA A 89 -7.57 1.37 7.96
C ALA A 89 -7.51 1.65 9.48
N ASP A 90 -6.35 1.44 10.12
CA ASP A 90 -6.18 1.60 11.56
C ASP A 90 -5.95 3.05 12.03
N GLY A 91 -5.79 3.99 11.06
CA GLY A 91 -5.56 5.39 11.34
C GLY A 91 -4.18 5.71 11.95
N SER A 92 -3.24 4.76 11.94
CA SER A 92 -1.87 4.96 12.46
C SER A 92 -1.12 6.10 11.76
N THR A 93 -1.47 6.39 10.52
CA THR A 93 -0.99 7.56 9.79
C THR A 93 -2.11 8.60 9.73
N PRO A 94 -2.02 9.73 10.43
CA PRO A 94 -3.03 10.79 10.41
C PRO A 94 -3.31 11.31 9.00
N ALA A 95 -4.54 11.78 8.75
CA ALA A 95 -4.97 12.29 7.46
C ALA A 95 -4.10 13.46 6.95
N ALA A 96 -3.58 14.31 7.83
CA ALA A 96 -2.66 15.39 7.48
C ALA A 96 -1.36 14.83 6.86
N SER A 97 -0.77 13.77 7.43
CA SER A 97 0.41 13.12 6.85
C SER A 97 0.09 12.45 5.51
N MET A 98 -1.13 11.94 5.32
CA MET A 98 -1.56 11.43 4.02
C MET A 98 -1.68 12.55 2.98
N ALA A 99 -2.12 13.75 3.40
CA ALA A 99 -2.14 14.92 2.54
C ALA A 99 -0.73 15.33 2.08
N ASP A 100 0.28 15.25 2.96
CA ASP A 100 1.68 15.50 2.60
C ASP A 100 2.20 14.47 1.57
N VAL A 101 1.79 13.21 1.69
CA VAL A 101 2.14 12.15 0.72
C VAL A 101 1.52 12.44 -0.65
N VAL A 102 0.26 12.83 -0.70
CA VAL A 102 -0.41 13.22 -1.95
C VAL A 102 0.23 14.49 -2.54
N ALA A 103 0.58 15.47 -1.71
CA ALA A 103 1.24 16.69 -2.13
C ALA A 103 2.58 16.41 -2.84
N ALA A 104 3.37 15.45 -2.34
CA ALA A 104 4.63 15.07 -2.98
C ALA A 104 4.43 14.52 -4.42
N VAL A 105 3.30 13.86 -4.69
CA VAL A 105 2.94 13.45 -6.06
C VAL A 105 2.53 14.65 -6.90
N ARG A 106 1.72 15.58 -6.36
CA ARG A 106 1.36 16.82 -7.03
C ARG A 106 2.58 17.69 -7.36
N ASP A 107 3.62 17.63 -6.52
CA ASP A 107 4.90 18.33 -6.70
C ASP A 107 5.83 17.64 -7.71
N GLY A 108 5.36 16.55 -8.32
CA GLY A 108 6.03 15.93 -9.47
C GLY A 108 6.70 14.60 -9.20
N SER A 109 6.50 13.95 -8.07
CA SER A 109 6.90 12.55 -7.89
C SER A 109 5.91 11.62 -8.57
N ASP A 110 6.40 10.49 -9.08
CA ASP A 110 5.55 9.46 -9.71
C ASP A 110 4.96 8.52 -8.64
N LEU A 111 5.73 8.27 -7.57
CA LEU A 111 5.32 7.54 -6.38
C LEU A 111 5.80 8.30 -5.13
N ALA A 112 4.93 8.51 -4.16
CA ALA A 112 5.28 9.03 -2.84
C ALA A 112 5.00 7.97 -1.77
N VAL A 113 5.96 7.78 -0.86
CA VAL A 113 5.94 6.78 0.21
C VAL A 113 6.07 7.48 1.54
N GLY A 114 5.08 7.32 2.42
CA GLY A 114 5.18 7.77 3.80
C GLY A 114 6.30 7.01 4.54
N SER A 115 6.98 7.67 5.46
CA SER A 115 8.08 7.07 6.21
C SER A 115 8.02 7.42 7.68
N ARG A 116 7.90 6.39 8.50
CA ARG A 116 8.00 6.45 9.97
C ARG A 116 9.45 6.49 10.44
N ARG A 117 10.39 6.18 9.54
CA ARG A 117 11.82 6.03 9.81
C ARG A 117 12.67 7.16 9.24
N HIS A 118 12.04 8.06 8.50
CA HIS A 118 12.71 9.26 8.01
C HIS A 118 13.22 10.11 9.21
N PRO A 119 14.41 10.73 9.14
CA PRO A 119 14.95 11.54 10.25
C PRO A 119 14.00 12.62 10.78
N ASN A 120 13.11 13.13 9.93
CA ASN A 120 12.13 14.16 10.26
C ASN A 120 10.74 13.58 10.61
N ALA A 121 10.57 12.25 10.68
CA ALA A 121 9.32 11.64 11.07
C ALA A 121 9.06 11.80 12.57
N THR A 122 7.79 11.94 12.94
CA THR A 122 7.36 11.98 14.34
C THR A 122 6.65 10.67 14.68
N VAL A 123 7.22 9.88 15.56
CA VAL A 123 6.66 8.60 15.99
C VAL A 123 6.25 8.67 17.46
N ALA A 124 4.95 8.77 17.69
CA ALA A 124 4.36 8.71 19.03
C ALA A 124 4.05 7.23 19.36
N SER A 125 5.05 6.48 19.85
CA SER A 125 4.83 5.07 20.17
C SER A 125 5.71 4.54 21.27
N HIS A 126 5.18 3.53 21.96
CA HIS A 126 5.90 2.66 22.88
C HIS A 126 6.33 1.34 22.22
N GLN A 127 6.91 1.40 21.01
CA GLN A 127 7.40 0.19 20.34
C GLN A 127 8.41 -0.55 21.23
N THR A 128 8.25 -1.86 21.36
CA THR A 128 9.27 -2.68 22.02
C THR A 128 10.59 -2.61 21.23
N VAL A 129 11.69 -2.48 21.98
CA VAL A 129 13.05 -2.35 21.42
C VAL A 129 13.34 -3.45 20.38
N ALA A 130 12.88 -4.69 20.61
CA ALA A 130 13.06 -5.81 19.69
C ALA A 130 12.35 -5.58 18.32
N ARG A 131 11.12 -5.02 18.31
CA ARG A 131 10.38 -4.71 17.08
C ARG A 131 11.07 -3.64 16.26
N ARG A 132 11.70 -2.68 16.91
CA ARG A 132 12.49 -1.62 16.28
C ARG A 132 13.73 -2.20 15.58
N TYR A 133 14.54 -3.02 16.25
CA TYR A 133 15.76 -3.62 15.66
C TYR A 133 15.45 -4.57 14.50
N LEU A 134 14.42 -5.41 14.59
CA LEU A 134 14.00 -6.28 13.48
C LEU A 134 13.59 -5.46 12.26
N GLY A 135 12.87 -4.38 12.47
CA GLY A 135 12.48 -3.49 11.40
C GLY A 135 13.64 -2.69 10.81
N ASP A 136 14.62 -2.27 11.61
CA ASP A 136 15.81 -1.55 11.14
C ASP A 136 16.71 -2.47 10.29
N GLY A 137 16.89 -3.72 10.73
CA GLY A 137 17.62 -4.73 9.95
C GLY A 137 16.94 -5.04 8.62
N PHE A 138 15.62 -5.12 8.60
CA PHE A 138 14.86 -5.31 7.38
C PHE A 138 14.96 -4.10 6.43
N ALA A 139 14.82 -2.88 6.93
CA ALA A 139 14.96 -1.66 6.13
C ALA A 139 16.37 -1.53 5.55
N TRP A 140 17.41 -1.88 6.33
CA TRP A 140 18.78 -1.94 5.86
C TRP A 140 18.94 -2.93 4.70
N LEU A 141 18.39 -4.15 4.84
CA LEU A 141 18.43 -5.18 3.80
C LEU A 141 17.68 -4.72 2.54
N ALA A 142 16.49 -4.15 2.69
CA ALA A 142 15.70 -3.65 1.59
C ALA A 142 16.44 -2.55 0.82
N ARG A 143 17.11 -1.62 1.51
CA ARG A 143 17.94 -0.58 0.88
C ARG A 143 19.06 -1.13 -0.01
N HIS A 144 19.63 -2.28 0.37
CA HIS A 144 20.74 -2.88 -0.38
C HIS A 144 20.23 -3.80 -1.50
N LEU A 145 19.00 -4.28 -1.40
CA LEU A 145 18.42 -5.21 -2.38
C LEU A 145 17.52 -4.53 -3.39
N THR A 146 16.92 -3.39 -3.05
CA THR A 146 16.17 -2.54 -3.98
C THR A 146 17.05 -1.39 -4.46
N GLU A 147 16.77 -0.87 -5.64
CA GLU A 147 17.51 0.26 -6.21
C GLU A 147 16.94 1.61 -5.78
N VAL A 148 15.90 1.61 -4.96
CA VAL A 148 15.27 2.80 -4.37
C VAL A 148 15.67 2.89 -2.90
N PRO A 149 16.57 3.80 -2.50
CA PRO A 149 17.11 3.86 -1.15
C PRO A 149 16.19 4.64 -0.20
N LEU A 150 15.19 3.97 0.39
CA LEU A 150 14.27 4.54 1.37
C LEU A 150 14.63 4.13 2.81
N TYR A 151 14.13 4.87 3.79
CA TYR A 151 14.17 4.49 5.20
C TYR A 151 13.03 3.54 5.59
N ASP A 152 11.84 3.67 4.96
CA ASP A 152 10.67 2.85 5.27
C ASP A 152 9.98 2.34 3.99
N TYR A 153 9.93 1.03 3.80
CA TYR A 153 9.27 0.39 2.65
C TYR A 153 7.83 -0.03 2.95
N GLN A 154 7.41 0.04 4.21
CA GLN A 154 6.19 -0.61 4.69
C GLN A 154 5.18 0.32 5.36
N CYS A 155 5.42 1.63 5.31
CA CYS A 155 4.43 2.57 5.80
C CYS A 155 3.13 2.45 4.97
N GLY A 156 2.02 2.32 5.66
CA GLY A 156 0.68 2.19 5.07
C GLY A 156 0.11 3.52 4.57
N ALA A 157 0.94 4.37 4.01
CA ALA A 157 0.55 5.63 3.38
C ALA A 157 1.37 5.81 2.09
N LYS A 158 0.74 5.68 0.94
CA LYS A 158 1.38 5.86 -0.37
C LYS A 158 0.43 6.52 -1.36
N ALA A 159 1.00 7.24 -2.32
CA ALA A 159 0.29 7.79 -3.45
C ALA A 159 1.12 7.60 -4.73
N ILE A 160 0.47 7.31 -5.84
CA ILE A 160 1.08 7.07 -7.15
C ILE A 160 0.28 7.78 -8.23
N THR A 161 0.94 8.30 -9.25
CA THR A 161 0.24 8.82 -10.43
C THR A 161 -0.46 7.70 -11.20
N ALA A 162 -1.59 7.98 -11.84
CA ALA A 162 -2.28 7.02 -12.69
C ALA A 162 -1.37 6.50 -13.83
N ALA A 163 -0.48 7.33 -14.34
CA ALA A 163 0.49 6.94 -15.36
C ALA A 163 1.46 5.90 -14.84
N ALA A 164 2.11 6.17 -13.69
CA ALA A 164 3.04 5.22 -13.07
C ALA A 164 2.33 3.92 -12.63
N TRP A 165 1.07 4.02 -12.16
CA TRP A 165 0.26 2.83 -11.86
C TRP A 165 0.06 1.95 -13.09
N ASN A 166 -0.27 2.53 -14.23
CA ASN A 166 -0.43 1.78 -15.48
C ASN A 166 0.83 1.01 -15.90
N ASP A 167 2.01 1.57 -15.64
CA ASP A 167 3.28 0.89 -15.93
C ASP A 167 3.54 -0.30 -14.98
N VAL A 168 3.25 -0.13 -13.67
CA VAL A 168 3.63 -1.12 -12.65
C VAL A 168 2.59 -2.21 -12.40
N ARG A 169 1.29 -1.95 -12.64
CA ARG A 169 0.16 -2.80 -12.24
C ARG A 169 0.25 -4.25 -12.76
N THR A 170 0.79 -4.43 -13.96
CA THR A 170 0.95 -5.74 -14.60
C THR A 170 2.21 -6.50 -14.14
N HIS A 171 2.92 -5.96 -13.15
CA HIS A 171 4.12 -6.55 -12.56
C HIS A 171 4.02 -6.76 -11.05
N LEU A 172 2.80 -6.70 -10.49
CA LEU A 172 2.51 -6.90 -9.07
C LEU A 172 1.82 -8.26 -8.85
N TYR A 173 2.37 -9.05 -7.95
CA TYR A 173 1.95 -10.44 -7.68
C TYR A 173 1.71 -10.71 -6.18
N GLU A 174 2.28 -9.89 -5.29
CA GLU A 174 2.22 -10.13 -3.85
C GLU A 174 0.86 -9.70 -3.27
N PRO A 175 -0.01 -10.64 -2.85
CA PRO A 175 -1.34 -10.25 -2.37
C PRO A 175 -1.35 -9.71 -0.94
N GLY A 176 -0.23 -9.87 -0.20
CA GLY A 176 -0.13 -9.53 1.23
C GLY A 176 0.69 -8.27 1.52
N PHE A 177 1.35 -8.26 2.68
CA PHE A 177 2.14 -7.12 3.17
C PHE A 177 3.44 -6.86 2.39
N ALA A 178 3.93 -7.82 1.60
CA ALA A 178 5.10 -7.61 0.76
C ALA A 178 4.80 -6.77 -0.49
N TRP A 179 3.53 -6.54 -0.81
CA TRP A 179 3.08 -5.68 -1.89
C TRP A 179 3.68 -4.26 -1.83
N ASP A 180 3.77 -3.70 -0.63
CA ASP A 180 4.37 -2.38 -0.43
C ASP A 180 5.81 -2.31 -0.95
N ILE A 181 6.58 -3.37 -0.75
CA ILE A 181 7.98 -3.48 -1.18
C ILE A 181 8.03 -3.71 -2.69
N GLU A 182 7.14 -4.55 -3.20
CA GLU A 182 7.05 -4.87 -4.62
C GLU A 182 6.71 -3.64 -5.44
N LEU A 183 5.71 -2.85 -5.02
CA LEU A 183 5.36 -1.59 -5.66
C LEU A 183 6.58 -0.66 -5.78
N ILE A 184 7.34 -0.48 -4.69
CA ILE A 184 8.52 0.39 -4.68
C ILE A 184 9.62 -0.16 -5.60
N ALA A 185 9.91 -1.46 -5.54
CA ALA A 185 10.96 -2.09 -6.34
C ALA A 185 10.64 -2.04 -7.84
N VAL A 186 9.39 -2.34 -8.21
CA VAL A 186 8.91 -2.29 -9.60
C VAL A 186 8.91 -0.85 -10.11
N SER A 187 8.41 0.12 -9.32
CA SER A 187 8.46 1.54 -9.69
C SER A 187 9.90 2.02 -9.94
N GLY A 188 10.83 1.60 -9.09
CA GLY A 188 12.26 1.91 -9.29
C GLY A 188 12.84 1.25 -10.56
N ALA A 189 12.41 0.04 -10.91
CA ALA A 189 12.84 -0.65 -12.13
C ALA A 189 12.38 0.08 -13.41
N PHE A 190 11.18 0.67 -13.39
CA PHE A 190 10.68 1.54 -14.46
C PHE A 190 11.33 2.93 -14.47
N GLY A 191 12.14 3.28 -13.48
CA GLY A 191 12.80 4.59 -13.40
C GLY A 191 11.90 5.71 -12.92
N HIS A 192 10.77 5.40 -12.26
CA HIS A 192 9.88 6.40 -11.69
C HIS A 192 10.56 7.17 -10.55
N ARG A 193 10.18 8.45 -10.42
CA ARG A 193 10.63 9.32 -9.33
C ARG A 193 9.91 8.96 -8.04
N VAL A 194 10.61 8.32 -7.12
CA VAL A 194 10.08 7.93 -5.82
C VAL A 194 10.50 8.94 -4.75
N ALA A 195 9.52 9.57 -4.10
CA ALA A 195 9.74 10.44 -2.96
C ALA A 195 9.45 9.72 -1.64
N GLU A 196 10.28 9.97 -0.62
CA GLU A 196 10.03 9.54 0.75
C GLU A 196 9.57 10.73 1.59
N VAL A 197 8.38 10.63 2.20
CA VAL A 197 7.73 11.69 2.93
C VAL A 197 7.71 11.36 4.42
N PRO A 198 8.31 12.20 5.30
CA PRO A 198 8.22 11.98 6.74
C PRO A 198 6.76 12.10 7.20
N VAL A 199 6.30 11.14 7.99
CA VAL A 199 4.94 11.14 8.52
C VAL A 199 4.93 11.22 10.04
N VAL A 200 3.83 11.73 10.58
CA VAL A 200 3.43 11.46 11.96
C VAL A 200 2.87 10.04 12.00
N TRP A 201 3.26 9.26 12.99
CA TRP A 201 2.75 7.90 13.15
C TRP A 201 2.41 7.63 14.61
N GLU A 202 1.20 7.11 14.83
CA GLU A 202 0.65 6.79 16.13
C GLU A 202 0.41 5.28 16.23
N ASP A 203 1.06 4.63 17.25
CA ASP A 203 0.87 3.19 17.44
C ASP A 203 -0.56 2.92 17.93
N GLN A 204 -1.27 2.06 17.20
CA GLN A 204 -2.61 1.66 17.58
C GLN A 204 -2.55 0.37 18.43
N PRO A 205 -3.19 0.32 19.61
CA PRO A 205 -3.30 -0.90 20.38
C PRO A 205 -4.08 -1.97 19.59
N ASN A 206 -3.65 -3.23 19.68
CA ASN A 206 -4.28 -4.41 19.05
C ASN A 206 -3.83 -4.73 17.60
N SER A 207 -2.58 -4.46 17.22
CA SER A 207 -2.02 -5.03 16.00
C SER A 207 -2.04 -6.56 16.06
N THR A 208 -2.79 -7.20 15.14
CA THR A 208 -2.98 -8.67 15.06
C THR A 208 -1.85 -9.41 14.34
N VAL A 209 -0.73 -8.75 14.03
CA VAL A 209 0.34 -9.27 13.19
C VAL A 209 1.41 -9.95 14.05
N SER A 210 1.63 -11.27 13.85
CA SER A 210 2.76 -11.99 14.45
C SER A 210 4.10 -11.47 13.89
N PRO A 211 5.03 -10.96 14.73
CA PRO A 211 6.25 -10.32 14.24
C PRO A 211 7.18 -11.26 13.46
N VAL A 212 7.32 -12.52 13.91
CA VAL A 212 8.30 -13.47 13.36
C VAL A 212 7.85 -14.04 12.01
N ASP A 213 6.62 -14.53 11.91
CA ASP A 213 6.07 -15.11 10.66
C ASP A 213 5.99 -14.04 9.56
N THR A 214 5.67 -12.81 9.95
CA THR A 214 5.61 -11.69 9.03
C THR A 214 6.99 -11.34 8.50
N THR A 215 8.02 -11.30 9.34
CA THR A 215 9.40 -10.97 8.94
C THR A 215 9.93 -11.96 7.91
N LEU A 216 9.68 -13.28 8.08
CA LEU A 216 10.14 -14.28 7.12
C LEU A 216 9.40 -14.18 5.78
N LYS A 217 8.08 -13.99 5.82
CA LYS A 217 7.28 -13.78 4.59
C LYS A 217 7.75 -12.55 3.84
N MET A 218 8.07 -11.48 4.55
CA MET A 218 8.54 -10.22 3.97
C MET A 218 9.96 -10.32 3.41
N ALA A 219 10.87 -11.07 4.05
CA ALA A 219 12.20 -11.32 3.48
C ALA A 219 12.10 -12.10 2.15
N ARG A 220 11.20 -13.09 2.08
CA ARG A 220 10.91 -13.79 0.82
C ARG A 220 10.29 -12.86 -0.23
N GLY A 221 9.32 -12.03 0.17
CA GLY A 221 8.72 -11.01 -0.70
C GLY A 221 9.78 -10.05 -1.26
N LEU A 222 10.69 -9.55 -0.43
CA LEU A 222 11.78 -8.68 -0.84
C LEU A 222 12.69 -9.33 -1.92
N LEU A 223 13.05 -10.61 -1.74
CA LEU A 223 13.86 -11.32 -2.73
C LEU A 223 13.12 -11.52 -4.05
N ARG A 224 11.82 -11.81 -4.00
CA ARG A 224 10.96 -11.93 -5.20
C ARG A 224 10.82 -10.57 -5.89
N SER A 225 10.53 -9.51 -5.15
CA SER A 225 10.40 -8.15 -5.68
C SER A 225 11.69 -7.69 -6.35
N ARG A 226 12.85 -7.98 -5.75
CA ARG A 226 14.17 -7.73 -6.38
C ARG A 226 14.35 -8.52 -7.68
N HIS A 227 13.97 -9.80 -7.68
CA HIS A 227 14.07 -10.65 -8.87
C HIS A 227 13.25 -10.05 -10.01
N ARG A 228 11.98 -9.72 -9.76
CA ARG A 228 11.08 -9.11 -10.75
C ARG A 228 11.58 -7.76 -11.25
N ALA A 229 12.04 -6.88 -10.35
CA ALA A 229 12.62 -5.60 -10.72
C ALA A 229 13.82 -5.74 -11.66
N ARG A 230 14.64 -6.77 -11.49
CA ARG A 230 15.77 -7.06 -12.38
C ARG A 230 15.35 -7.68 -13.70
N THR A 231 14.31 -8.50 -13.73
CA THR A 231 13.72 -9.02 -14.97
C THR A 231 13.17 -7.87 -15.82
N ILE A 232 12.48 -6.91 -15.23
CA ILE A 232 11.98 -5.70 -15.93
C ILE A 232 13.13 -4.91 -16.57
N ARG A 233 14.33 -4.91 -15.97
CA ARG A 233 15.51 -4.24 -16.51
C ARG A 233 16.32 -5.06 -17.50
N GLU A 234 15.78 -6.16 -18.01
CA GLU A 234 16.44 -7.04 -18.98
C GLU A 234 17.75 -7.68 -18.47
N ASP A 235 17.81 -7.99 -17.16
CA ASP A 235 18.90 -8.78 -16.58
C ASP A 235 18.75 -10.24 -17.04
N ARG A 236 19.59 -10.66 -18.01
CA ARG A 236 19.53 -11.98 -18.66
C ARG A 236 19.46 -13.18 -17.72
N LEU A 237 20.12 -13.07 -16.54
CA LEU A 237 20.09 -14.15 -15.55
C LEU A 237 18.70 -14.29 -14.92
N HIS A 238 18.05 -13.15 -14.63
CA HIS A 238 16.73 -13.13 -14.04
C HIS A 238 15.63 -13.49 -15.05
N GLU A 239 15.77 -13.12 -16.32
CA GLU A 239 14.86 -13.54 -17.41
C GLU A 239 14.84 -15.07 -17.58
N LEU A 240 15.99 -15.74 -17.52
CA LEU A 240 16.07 -17.21 -17.62
C LEU A 240 15.40 -17.93 -16.44
N ILE A 241 15.33 -17.29 -15.27
CA ILE A 241 14.65 -17.83 -14.10
C ILE A 241 13.15 -17.62 -14.23
N ASP A 242 12.74 -16.44 -14.71
CA ASP A 242 11.34 -16.05 -14.84
C ASP A 242 10.59 -16.83 -15.92
N ALA A 243 11.28 -17.20 -17.01
CA ALA A 243 10.72 -18.03 -18.10
C ALA A 243 10.18 -19.42 -17.63
N ARG A 244 10.37 -19.76 -16.34
CA ARG A 244 9.84 -20.98 -15.69
C ARG A 244 8.68 -20.70 -14.73
N ASN A 245 8.25 -19.44 -14.61
CA ASN A 245 7.29 -19.02 -13.61
C ASN A 245 5.95 -18.68 -14.31
N ASP A 246 4.93 -19.50 -14.06
CA ASP A 246 3.57 -19.35 -14.63
C ASP A 246 2.64 -18.57 -13.67
N GLU A 247 3.19 -17.67 -12.84
CA GLU A 247 2.46 -16.93 -11.82
C GLU A 247 1.65 -15.78 -12.46
N ARG A 248 0.34 -15.72 -12.20
CA ARG A 248 -0.52 -14.64 -12.70
C ARG A 248 -0.36 -13.39 -11.84
N THR A 249 -0.36 -12.22 -12.47
CA THR A 249 -0.38 -10.92 -11.76
C THR A 249 -1.69 -10.73 -11.01
N LEU A 250 -1.71 -9.82 -10.03
CA LEU A 250 -2.94 -9.51 -9.28
C LEU A 250 -4.05 -9.01 -10.19
N VAL A 251 -3.72 -8.20 -11.19
CA VAL A 251 -4.71 -7.66 -12.15
C VAL A 251 -5.31 -8.77 -13.01
N GLU A 252 -4.50 -9.75 -13.47
CA GLU A 252 -4.99 -10.90 -14.23
C GLU A 252 -5.88 -11.82 -13.39
N GLN A 253 -5.58 -11.98 -12.11
CA GLN A 253 -6.40 -12.76 -11.18
C GLN A 253 -7.81 -12.16 -11.05
N PHE A 254 -7.94 -10.83 -10.87
CA PHE A 254 -9.25 -10.16 -10.81
C PHE A 254 -10.00 -10.22 -12.13
N SER A 255 -9.32 -10.11 -13.27
CA SER A 255 -9.96 -10.19 -14.58
C SER A 255 -10.53 -11.58 -14.87
N ALA A 256 -9.92 -12.63 -14.34
CA ALA A 256 -10.41 -14.00 -14.48
C ALA A 256 -11.67 -14.26 -13.61
N GLU A 257 -11.73 -13.72 -12.39
CA GLU A 257 -12.89 -13.86 -11.49
C GLU A 257 -14.16 -13.20 -12.07
N VAL A 258 -14.00 -12.06 -12.76
CA VAL A 258 -15.13 -11.33 -13.39
C VAL A 258 -15.71 -12.05 -14.61
N THR A 259 -14.94 -12.95 -15.25
CA THR A 259 -15.37 -13.67 -16.46
C THR A 259 -16.06 -15.01 -16.15
N ASP A 260 -15.95 -15.51 -14.92
CA ASP A 260 -16.54 -16.81 -14.51
C ASP A 260 -17.89 -16.65 -13.78
N ASP A 261 -18.40 -15.42 -13.54
CA ASP A 261 -19.73 -15.07 -13.03
C ASP A 261 -20.67 -14.62 -14.18
#